data_e8229aa0d59082e5a8d20fd4bda65b90
#
_entry.id   e8229aa0d59082e5a8d20fd4bda65b90
#
_cell.length_a   1.000
_cell.length_b   1.000
_cell.length_c   1.000
_cell.angle_alpha   90.00
_cell.angle_beta   90.00
_cell.angle_gamma   90.00
#
_symmetry.space_group_name_H-M   'P 1'
#
loop_
_entity.id
_entity.type
_entity.pdbx_description
1 polymer ?
#
loop_
_entity_poly.entity_id
_entity_poly.type
_entity_poly.pdbx_seq_one_letter_code
_entity_poly.pdbx_strand_id
1 'polypeptide(L)'
;MNKAHKRPRRHTGRFGTFTTCISITMVLIMIGIITLFAGMATNYSNQLREGLTVELMLTDSITPQQMTATQARLKAAPWARQVTYISQEQGLRDMNEAMGTDIGTFDGTSPVPAEFEVSLNAPYANLDSIKRYEPSMLAMPGVAEVNYPRDIMQSLDRTIPAVTLGLLAVAALLALVSFSLINNTMRMSVYARRYSIHTMKLVGASWGFIRRPFMWQAMRIGFVSAIIAGGLLSAAMW
;
A
#
# COMPACT_ATOMS: atom_id res chain seq x y z
N MET A 1 -54.32 30.24 -41.84
CA MET A 1 -54.00 29.05 -41.05
C MET A 1 -52.48 28.95 -40.93
N ASN A 2 -51.96 29.41 -39.79
CA ASN A 2 -50.49 29.55 -39.56
C ASN A 2 -50.02 28.40 -38.67
N LYS A 3 -49.42 27.38 -39.26
CA LYS A 3 -48.83 26.27 -38.53
C LYS A 3 -47.53 26.68 -37.90
N ALA A 4 -47.54 26.99 -36.63
CA ALA A 4 -46.34 27.25 -35.83
C ALA A 4 -45.45 26.00 -35.81
N HIS A 5 -44.32 26.07 -36.47
CA HIS A 5 -43.28 25.09 -36.48
C HIS A 5 -42.64 25.00 -35.05
N LYS A 6 -43.09 24.04 -34.24
CA LYS A 6 -42.45 23.67 -32.97
C LYS A 6 -41.04 23.15 -33.25
N ARG A 7 -40.02 23.99 -33.04
CA ARG A 7 -38.61 23.55 -33.08
C ARG A 7 -38.36 22.53 -32.00
N PRO A 8 -37.82 21.33 -32.30
CA PRO A 8 -37.51 20.36 -31.29
C PRO A 8 -36.45 20.89 -30.34
N ARG A 9 -36.77 20.93 -29.03
CA ARG A 9 -35.81 21.26 -27.98
C ARG A 9 -34.72 20.17 -27.98
N ARG A 10 -33.54 20.52 -28.47
CA ARG A 10 -32.35 19.64 -28.45
C ARG A 10 -31.91 19.39 -27.00
N HIS A 11 -32.33 18.29 -26.43
CA HIS A 11 -31.84 17.76 -25.14
C HIS A 11 -30.41 17.13 -25.21
N THR A 12 -29.72 17.27 -26.34
CA THR A 12 -28.44 16.62 -26.65
C THR A 12 -27.28 17.02 -25.72
N GLY A 13 -27.33 18.18 -25.06
CA GLY A 13 -26.25 18.62 -24.17
C GLY A 13 -26.22 17.94 -22.79
N ARG A 14 -27.38 17.49 -22.29
CA ARG A 14 -27.48 16.87 -20.95
C ARG A 14 -27.06 15.39 -20.96
N PHE A 15 -27.37 14.68 -22.03
CA PHE A 15 -26.97 13.25 -22.17
C PHE A 15 -25.44 13.10 -22.26
N GLY A 16 -24.76 13.93 -23.04
CA GLY A 16 -23.29 13.86 -23.13
C GLY A 16 -22.61 14.15 -21.79
N THR A 17 -23.11 15.11 -21.01
CA THR A 17 -22.56 15.42 -19.68
C THR A 17 -22.79 14.28 -18.68
N PHE A 18 -23.95 13.65 -18.73
CA PHE A 18 -24.29 12.51 -17.86
C PHE A 18 -23.40 11.30 -18.15
N THR A 19 -23.24 10.91 -19.41
CA THR A 19 -22.37 9.82 -19.82
C THR A 19 -20.92 10.06 -19.41
N THR A 20 -20.42 11.30 -19.58
CA THR A 20 -19.07 11.67 -19.15
C THR A 20 -18.91 11.59 -17.63
N CYS A 21 -19.91 12.03 -16.86
CA CYS A 21 -19.88 11.91 -15.40
C CYS A 21 -19.77 10.45 -14.96
N ILE A 22 -20.56 9.54 -15.54
CA ILE A 22 -20.50 8.11 -15.26
C ILE A 22 -19.11 7.55 -15.60
N SER A 23 -18.58 7.85 -16.79
CA SER A 23 -17.26 7.35 -17.19
C SER A 23 -16.14 7.82 -16.25
N ILE A 24 -16.14 9.10 -15.87
CA ILE A 24 -15.15 9.65 -14.93
C ILE A 24 -15.32 9.00 -13.55
N THR A 25 -16.56 8.83 -13.07
CA THR A 25 -16.83 8.17 -11.79
C THR A 25 -16.27 6.75 -11.79
N MET A 26 -16.47 5.99 -12.86
CA MET A 26 -15.99 4.62 -12.98
C MET A 26 -14.45 4.55 -12.95
N VAL A 27 -13.77 5.47 -13.63
CA VAL A 27 -12.30 5.54 -13.59
C VAL A 27 -11.81 5.96 -12.20
N LEU A 28 -12.48 6.91 -11.54
CA LEU A 28 -12.12 7.32 -10.18
C LEU A 28 -12.32 6.19 -9.16
N ILE A 29 -13.38 5.38 -9.31
CA ILE A 29 -13.59 4.18 -8.48
C ILE A 29 -12.43 3.20 -8.69
N MET A 30 -12.03 2.93 -9.93
CA MET A 30 -10.91 2.03 -10.21
C MET A 30 -9.59 2.52 -9.60
N ILE A 31 -9.29 3.81 -9.75
CA ILE A 31 -8.09 4.40 -9.12
C ILE A 31 -8.20 4.32 -7.59
N GLY A 32 -9.38 4.57 -7.04
CA GLY A 32 -9.63 4.47 -5.60
C GLY A 32 -9.44 3.04 -5.07
N ILE A 33 -9.97 2.04 -5.76
CA ILE A 33 -9.76 0.61 -5.42
C ILE A 33 -8.26 0.27 -5.44
N ILE A 34 -7.53 0.68 -6.48
CA ILE A 34 -6.08 0.45 -6.59
C ILE A 34 -5.34 1.09 -5.43
N THR A 35 -5.68 2.33 -5.08
CA THR A 35 -5.05 3.06 -3.97
C THR A 35 -5.34 2.39 -2.61
N LEU A 36 -6.58 1.97 -2.39
CA LEU A 36 -6.97 1.23 -1.18
C LEU A 36 -6.23 -0.11 -1.08
N PHE A 37 -6.17 -0.85 -2.18
CA PHE A 37 -5.49 -2.13 -2.21
C PHE A 37 -3.98 -1.98 -1.97
N ALA A 38 -3.34 -0.95 -2.54
CA ALA A 38 -1.94 -0.63 -2.27
C ALA A 38 -1.71 -0.26 -0.80
N GLY A 39 -2.62 0.52 -0.19
CA GLY A 39 -2.57 0.85 1.24
C GLY A 39 -2.75 -0.38 2.14
N MET A 40 -3.69 -1.26 1.81
CA MET A 40 -3.89 -2.52 2.54
C MET A 40 -2.68 -3.45 2.40
N ALA A 41 -2.10 -3.56 1.21
CA ALA A 41 -0.92 -4.39 0.96
C ALA A 41 0.29 -3.92 1.79
N THR A 42 0.51 -2.61 1.92
CA THR A 42 1.59 -2.07 2.76
C THR A 42 1.36 -2.31 4.25
N ASN A 43 0.13 -2.13 4.74
CA ASN A 43 -0.19 -2.41 6.14
C ASN A 43 -0.07 -3.90 6.47
N TYR A 44 -0.57 -4.76 5.60
CA TYR A 44 -0.45 -6.21 5.77
C TYR A 44 1.01 -6.67 5.72
N SER A 45 1.81 -6.08 4.82
CA SER A 45 3.25 -6.29 4.78
C SER A 45 3.93 -5.92 6.10
N ASN A 46 3.59 -4.76 6.67
CA ASN A 46 4.16 -4.34 7.94
C ASN A 46 3.81 -5.31 9.07
N GLN A 47 2.56 -5.79 9.12
CA GLN A 47 2.14 -6.81 10.09
C GLN A 47 2.92 -8.12 9.91
N LEU A 48 3.09 -8.60 8.67
CA LEU A 48 3.91 -9.78 8.38
C LEU A 48 5.37 -9.59 8.80
N ARG A 49 5.94 -8.40 8.54
CA ARG A 49 7.30 -8.05 8.96
C ARG A 49 7.46 -8.00 10.48
N GLU A 50 6.47 -7.50 11.20
CA GLU A 50 6.45 -7.49 12.67
C GLU A 50 6.32 -8.89 13.29
N GLY A 51 5.78 -9.85 12.54
CA GLY A 51 5.73 -11.26 12.91
C GLY A 51 7.03 -12.01 12.59
N LEU A 52 7.99 -11.37 11.89
CA LEU A 52 9.29 -12.00 11.65
C LEU A 52 10.18 -11.84 12.89
N THR A 53 10.71 -12.94 13.33
CA THR A 53 11.63 -13.02 14.46
C THR A 53 13.05 -13.30 14.01
N VAL A 54 13.99 -12.76 14.75
CA VAL A 54 15.42 -13.10 14.66
C VAL A 54 15.78 -13.87 15.90
N GLU A 55 16.32 -15.05 15.72
CA GLU A 55 16.74 -15.94 16.77
C GLU A 55 18.24 -15.76 17.01
N LEU A 56 18.60 -15.36 18.22
CA LEU A 56 20.01 -15.25 18.65
C LEU A 56 20.33 -16.47 19.49
N MET A 57 20.97 -17.46 18.89
CA MET A 57 21.40 -18.67 19.57
C MET A 57 22.51 -18.34 20.56
N LEU A 58 22.36 -18.85 21.77
CA LEU A 58 23.31 -18.62 22.86
C LEU A 58 24.31 -19.78 22.98
N THR A 59 25.51 -19.43 23.41
CA THR A 59 26.53 -20.41 23.74
C THR A 59 26.17 -21.13 25.06
N ASP A 60 26.38 -22.42 25.16
CA ASP A 60 26.09 -23.21 26.38
C ASP A 60 26.84 -22.72 27.64
N SER A 61 27.94 -22.00 27.45
CA SER A 61 28.78 -21.45 28.52
C SER A 61 28.39 -20.03 28.97
N ILE A 62 27.22 -19.50 28.55
CA ILE A 62 26.80 -18.17 28.92
C ILE A 62 26.56 -18.02 30.42
N THR A 63 27.16 -16.98 31.02
CA THR A 63 26.93 -16.67 32.44
C THR A 63 25.63 -15.87 32.62
N PRO A 64 24.95 -16.00 33.81
CA PRO A 64 23.73 -15.25 34.08
C PRO A 64 23.90 -13.71 33.97
N GLN A 65 25.10 -13.21 34.26
CA GLN A 65 25.43 -11.80 34.10
C GLN A 65 25.49 -11.37 32.62
N GLN A 66 26.10 -12.19 31.79
CA GLN A 66 26.15 -11.96 30.33
C GLN A 66 24.77 -12.02 29.70
N MET A 67 23.94 -12.99 30.11
CA MET A 67 22.55 -13.12 29.67
C MET A 67 21.74 -11.85 29.97
N THR A 68 21.81 -11.37 31.20
CA THR A 68 21.11 -10.12 31.61
C THR A 68 21.62 -8.91 30.86
N ALA A 69 22.94 -8.80 30.64
CA ALA A 69 23.54 -7.72 29.89
C ALA A 69 23.13 -7.74 28.40
N THR A 70 23.11 -8.91 27.78
CA THR A 70 22.68 -9.09 26.39
C THR A 70 21.20 -8.78 26.22
N GLN A 71 20.34 -9.28 27.13
CA GLN A 71 18.91 -8.97 27.14
C GLN A 71 18.66 -7.45 27.26
N ALA A 72 19.37 -6.78 28.16
CA ALA A 72 19.26 -5.32 28.34
C ALA A 72 19.66 -4.55 27.09
N ARG A 73 20.75 -4.97 26.42
CA ARG A 73 21.19 -4.37 25.15
C ARG A 73 20.19 -4.61 24.03
N LEU A 74 19.64 -5.81 23.92
CA LEU A 74 18.59 -6.14 22.92
C LEU A 74 17.35 -5.29 23.13
N LYS A 75 16.87 -5.16 24.38
CA LYS A 75 15.70 -4.32 24.71
C LYS A 75 15.92 -2.82 24.47
N ALA A 76 17.15 -2.35 24.54
CA ALA A 76 17.51 -0.97 24.25
C ALA A 76 17.71 -0.68 22.77
N ALA A 77 17.76 -1.71 21.92
CA ALA A 77 18.02 -1.56 20.51
C ALA A 77 16.81 -1.00 19.75
N PRO A 78 16.97 -0.01 18.86
CA PRO A 78 15.87 0.64 18.15
C PRO A 78 15.14 -0.28 17.17
N TRP A 79 15.79 -1.35 16.75
CA TRP A 79 15.24 -2.34 15.84
C TRP A 79 14.44 -3.45 16.55
N ALA A 80 14.65 -3.65 17.84
CA ALA A 80 13.93 -4.64 18.64
C ALA A 80 12.57 -4.09 19.09
N ARG A 81 11.52 -4.87 18.89
CA ARG A 81 10.16 -4.62 19.38
C ARG A 81 9.90 -5.37 20.66
N GLN A 82 10.19 -6.65 20.63
CA GLN A 82 10.02 -7.58 21.76
C GLN A 82 11.19 -8.52 21.82
N VAL A 83 11.65 -8.83 23.03
CA VAL A 83 12.75 -9.78 23.28
C VAL A 83 12.23 -10.81 24.27
N THR A 84 12.15 -12.05 23.81
CA THR A 84 11.73 -13.21 24.60
C THR A 84 12.93 -14.14 24.76
N TYR A 85 13.16 -14.62 25.97
CA TYR A 85 14.15 -15.64 26.23
C TYR A 85 13.49 -17.01 26.16
N ILE A 86 14.04 -17.92 25.37
CA ILE A 86 13.60 -19.31 25.25
C ILE A 86 14.71 -20.19 25.84
N SER A 87 14.37 -20.93 26.87
CA SER A 87 15.32 -21.89 27.46
C SER A 87 15.43 -23.14 26.58
N GLN A 88 16.54 -23.89 26.72
CA GLN A 88 16.74 -25.17 26.01
C GLN A 88 15.56 -26.14 26.20
N GLU A 89 15.01 -26.21 27.42
CA GLU A 89 13.86 -27.08 27.70
C GLU A 89 12.58 -26.61 27.03
N GLN A 90 12.37 -25.31 26.95
CA GLN A 90 11.22 -24.73 26.27
C GLN A 90 11.35 -24.92 24.77
N GLY A 91 12.50 -24.59 24.17
CA GLY A 91 12.77 -24.78 22.74
C GLY A 91 12.61 -26.24 22.31
N LEU A 92 13.06 -27.20 23.15
CA LEU A 92 12.88 -28.64 22.87
C LEU A 92 11.39 -29.04 22.92
N ARG A 93 10.62 -28.49 23.87
CA ARG A 93 9.17 -28.74 23.93
C ARG A 93 8.44 -28.20 22.72
N ASP A 94 8.72 -26.97 22.36
CA ASP A 94 8.10 -26.30 21.22
C ASP A 94 8.43 -27.04 19.91
N MET A 95 9.68 -27.51 19.78
CA MET A 95 10.13 -28.30 18.62
C MET A 95 9.45 -29.69 18.56
N ASN A 96 9.33 -30.39 19.68
CA ASN A 96 8.63 -31.68 19.76
C ASN A 96 7.14 -31.52 19.42
N GLU A 97 6.50 -30.46 19.90
CA GLU A 97 5.10 -30.14 19.58
C GLU A 97 4.93 -29.87 18.09
N ALA A 98 5.81 -29.04 17.51
CA ALA A 98 5.76 -28.68 16.08
C ALA A 98 6.01 -29.88 15.15
N MET A 99 6.90 -30.83 15.54
CA MET A 99 7.23 -32.00 14.74
C MET A 99 6.34 -33.22 15.05
N GLY A 100 5.54 -33.17 16.11
CA GLY A 100 4.67 -34.28 16.53
C GLY A 100 5.44 -35.56 16.94
N THR A 101 6.73 -35.41 17.22
CA THR A 101 7.63 -36.53 17.58
C THR A 101 8.55 -36.08 18.71
N ASP A 102 8.76 -36.95 19.69
CA ASP A 102 9.74 -36.69 20.75
C ASP A 102 11.16 -36.92 20.18
N ILE A 103 11.89 -35.82 19.96
CA ILE A 103 13.24 -35.84 19.40
C ILE A 103 14.26 -36.38 20.45
N GLY A 104 13.86 -36.39 21.71
CA GLY A 104 14.69 -36.87 22.83
C GLY A 104 15.95 -36.01 23.06
N THR A 105 16.57 -36.19 24.20
CA THR A 105 17.92 -35.68 24.45
C THR A 105 18.91 -36.69 23.90
N PHE A 106 19.66 -36.31 22.87
CA PHE A 106 20.74 -37.13 22.34
C PHE A 106 21.94 -36.99 23.30
N ASP A 107 22.34 -38.08 23.92
CA ASP A 107 23.51 -38.12 24.82
C ASP A 107 23.44 -37.20 26.06
N GLY A 108 22.22 -36.91 26.54
CA GLY A 108 22.00 -36.01 27.69
C GLY A 108 22.10 -34.52 27.39
N THR A 109 22.35 -34.16 26.15
CA THR A 109 22.45 -32.78 25.70
C THR A 109 21.22 -32.42 24.83
N SER A 110 20.58 -31.32 25.10
CA SER A 110 19.47 -30.83 24.24
C SER A 110 20.02 -30.47 22.86
N PRO A 111 19.41 -30.95 21.77
CA PRO A 111 19.82 -30.54 20.43
C PRO A 111 19.45 -29.07 20.12
N VAL A 112 18.63 -28.45 20.96
CA VAL A 112 18.18 -27.07 20.82
C VAL A 112 18.93 -26.20 21.82
N PRO A 113 19.74 -25.23 21.38
CA PRO A 113 20.37 -24.25 22.27
C PRO A 113 19.36 -23.30 22.88
N ALA A 114 19.70 -22.66 23.99
CA ALA A 114 18.92 -21.53 24.49
C ALA A 114 19.06 -20.33 23.53
N GLU A 115 18.02 -19.53 23.38
CA GLU A 115 18.03 -18.43 22.43
C GLU A 115 17.26 -17.20 22.92
N PHE A 116 17.57 -16.05 22.35
CA PHE A 116 16.72 -14.88 22.40
C PHE A 116 15.96 -14.76 21.09
N GLU A 117 14.65 -14.90 21.17
CA GLU A 117 13.74 -14.57 20.08
C GLU A 117 13.45 -13.06 20.09
N VAL A 118 13.81 -12.38 19.03
CA VAL A 118 13.64 -10.93 18.91
C VAL A 118 12.70 -10.63 17.76
N SER A 119 11.51 -10.13 18.10
CA SER A 119 10.60 -9.56 17.10
C SER A 119 11.10 -8.17 16.69
N LEU A 120 11.10 -7.90 15.39
CA LEU A 120 11.61 -6.65 14.85
C LEU A 120 10.51 -5.61 14.67
N ASN A 121 10.88 -4.34 14.78
CA ASN A 121 10.03 -3.27 14.29
C ASN A 121 9.95 -3.29 12.76
N ALA A 122 8.76 -3.10 12.17
CA ALA A 122 8.52 -3.22 10.72
C ALA A 122 9.53 -2.49 9.82
N PRO A 123 10.00 -1.25 10.12
CA PRO A 123 10.99 -0.57 9.29
C PRO A 123 12.36 -1.27 9.24
N TYR A 124 12.68 -2.08 10.26
CA TYR A 124 13.96 -2.80 10.36
C TYR A 124 13.86 -4.28 9.97
N ALA A 125 12.64 -4.81 9.80
CA ALA A 125 12.40 -6.18 9.40
C ALA A 125 12.58 -6.37 7.88
N ASN A 126 13.75 -6.07 7.38
CA ASN A 126 14.20 -6.25 6.00
C ASN A 126 15.64 -6.74 5.97
N LEU A 127 16.00 -7.40 4.88
CA LEU A 127 17.28 -8.07 4.74
C LEU A 127 18.48 -7.11 4.85
N ASP A 128 18.35 -5.89 4.30
CA ASP A 128 19.44 -4.90 4.33
C ASP A 128 19.70 -4.37 5.75
N SER A 129 18.64 -4.14 6.53
CA SER A 129 18.74 -3.73 7.93
C SER A 129 19.36 -4.82 8.78
N ILE A 130 18.90 -6.08 8.62
CA ILE A 130 19.44 -7.20 9.38
C ILE A 130 20.91 -7.39 9.08
N LYS A 131 21.34 -7.44 7.83
CA LYS A 131 22.77 -7.52 7.46
C LYS A 131 23.61 -6.40 8.08
N ARG A 132 23.03 -5.22 8.29
CA ARG A 132 23.72 -4.09 8.93
C ARG A 132 23.88 -4.30 10.43
N TYR A 133 22.89 -4.90 11.10
CA TYR A 133 22.90 -5.11 12.55
C TYR A 133 23.44 -6.47 12.97
N GLU A 134 23.48 -7.47 12.09
CA GLU A 134 24.01 -8.82 12.34
C GLU A 134 25.41 -8.81 12.98
N PRO A 135 26.40 -8.01 12.51
CA PRO A 135 27.70 -7.94 13.17
C PRO A 135 27.62 -7.41 14.62
N SER A 136 26.68 -6.49 14.88
CA SER A 136 26.45 -5.95 16.23
C SER A 136 25.78 -6.95 17.16
N MET A 137 24.92 -7.81 16.61
CA MET A 137 24.26 -8.90 17.35
C MET A 137 25.28 -10.00 17.69
N LEU A 138 26.10 -10.40 16.73
CA LEU A 138 27.18 -11.38 16.93
C LEU A 138 28.27 -10.90 17.91
N ALA A 139 28.48 -9.58 18.02
CA ALA A 139 29.41 -9.00 18.98
C ALA A 139 28.87 -8.94 20.41
N MET A 140 27.64 -9.35 20.67
CA MET A 140 27.06 -9.39 22.02
C MET A 140 27.60 -10.57 22.82
N PRO A 141 27.83 -10.42 24.12
CA PRO A 141 28.36 -11.51 24.95
C PRO A 141 27.43 -12.71 24.98
N GLY A 142 27.95 -13.89 24.65
CA GLY A 142 27.23 -15.13 24.71
C GLY A 142 26.35 -15.45 23.51
N VAL A 143 26.34 -14.62 22.46
CA VAL A 143 25.68 -14.93 21.19
C VAL A 143 26.63 -15.75 20.32
N ALA A 144 26.20 -16.94 19.91
CA ALA A 144 26.95 -17.83 19.05
C ALA A 144 26.60 -17.65 17.58
N GLU A 145 25.31 -17.53 17.28
CA GLU A 145 24.80 -17.45 15.92
C GLU A 145 23.53 -16.61 15.88
N VAL A 146 23.27 -16.00 14.73
CA VAL A 146 22.05 -15.23 14.45
C VAL A 146 21.32 -15.90 13.30
N ASN A 147 20.16 -16.44 13.59
CA ASN A 147 19.30 -17.09 12.60
C ASN A 147 18.07 -16.23 12.29
N TYR A 148 17.70 -16.16 11.03
CA TYR A 148 16.52 -15.45 10.57
C TYR A 148 16.02 -15.98 9.23
N PRO A 149 14.71 -15.89 8.91
CA PRO A 149 14.12 -16.45 7.70
C PRO A 149 14.47 -15.60 6.46
N ARG A 150 15.70 -15.79 5.94
CA ARG A 150 16.26 -15.00 4.82
C ARG A 150 15.37 -15.03 3.57
N ASP A 151 14.85 -16.21 3.22
CA ASP A 151 14.05 -16.41 2.01
C ASP A 151 12.71 -15.66 2.06
N ILE A 152 12.07 -15.67 3.24
CA ILE A 152 10.82 -14.96 3.47
C ILE A 152 11.06 -13.45 3.39
N MET A 153 12.09 -12.95 4.07
CA MET A 153 12.46 -11.53 4.05
C MET A 153 12.81 -11.05 2.64
N GLN A 154 13.61 -11.82 1.91
CA GLN A 154 13.98 -11.49 0.53
C GLN A 154 12.75 -11.46 -0.40
N SER A 155 11.85 -12.41 -0.23
CA SER A 155 10.62 -12.47 -1.01
C SER A 155 9.72 -11.27 -0.73
N LEU A 156 9.58 -10.87 0.53
CA LEU A 156 8.82 -9.68 0.92
C LEU A 156 9.47 -8.40 0.36
N ASP A 157 10.79 -8.26 0.48
CA ASP A 157 11.52 -7.08 0.01
C ASP A 157 11.48 -6.90 -1.51
N ARG A 158 11.35 -8.00 -2.26
CA ARG A 158 11.24 -7.96 -3.72
C ARG A 158 9.81 -7.82 -4.22
N THR A 159 8.88 -8.57 -3.64
CA THR A 159 7.51 -8.69 -4.15
C THR A 159 6.68 -7.45 -3.87
N ILE A 160 6.77 -6.90 -2.66
CA ILE A 160 5.92 -5.78 -2.24
C ILE A 160 6.19 -4.51 -3.05
N PRO A 161 7.44 -4.04 -3.24
CA PRO A 161 7.71 -2.89 -4.09
C PRO A 161 7.32 -3.13 -5.55
N ALA A 162 7.52 -4.34 -6.07
CA ALA A 162 7.16 -4.68 -7.44
C ALA A 162 5.65 -4.62 -7.67
N VAL A 163 4.85 -5.16 -6.75
CA VAL A 163 3.38 -5.08 -6.80
C VAL A 163 2.92 -3.63 -6.67
N THR A 164 3.48 -2.87 -5.73
CA THR A 164 3.13 -1.46 -5.53
C THR A 164 3.45 -0.63 -6.78
N LEU A 165 4.62 -0.84 -7.39
CA LEU A 165 5.00 -0.17 -8.64
C LEU A 165 4.07 -0.54 -9.79
N GLY A 166 3.71 -1.82 -9.92
CA GLY A 166 2.75 -2.29 -10.91
C GLY A 166 1.38 -1.64 -10.76
N LEU A 167 0.85 -1.58 -9.54
CA LEU A 167 -0.42 -0.91 -9.23
C LEU A 167 -0.35 0.60 -9.55
N LEU A 168 0.76 1.25 -9.23
CA LEU A 168 0.97 2.68 -9.53
C LEU A 168 1.01 2.92 -11.04
N ALA A 169 1.66 2.05 -11.81
CA ALA A 169 1.69 2.13 -13.27
C ALA A 169 0.29 2.00 -13.88
N VAL A 170 -0.52 1.05 -13.39
CA VAL A 170 -1.92 0.90 -13.82
C VAL A 170 -2.75 2.13 -13.47
N ALA A 171 -2.60 2.67 -12.25
CA ALA A 171 -3.29 3.90 -11.83
C ALA A 171 -2.92 5.10 -12.71
N ALA A 172 -1.63 5.25 -13.07
CA ALA A 172 -1.17 6.30 -13.97
C ALA A 172 -1.76 6.15 -15.38
N LEU A 173 -1.83 4.93 -15.90
CA LEU A 173 -2.45 4.64 -17.20
C LEU A 173 -3.95 4.98 -17.20
N LEU A 174 -4.68 4.60 -16.15
CA LEU A 174 -6.09 4.95 -15.98
C LEU A 174 -6.29 6.47 -15.88
N ALA A 175 -5.39 7.18 -15.20
CA ALA A 175 -5.41 8.65 -15.12
C ALA A 175 -5.21 9.29 -16.51
N LEU A 176 -4.31 8.77 -17.34
CA LEU A 176 -4.10 9.22 -18.72
C LEU A 176 -5.34 8.98 -19.59
N VAL A 177 -5.95 7.81 -19.47
CA VAL A 177 -7.22 7.51 -20.19
C VAL A 177 -8.32 8.47 -19.75
N SER A 178 -8.47 8.72 -18.44
CA SER A 178 -9.44 9.67 -17.91
C SER A 178 -9.21 11.08 -18.45
N PHE A 179 -7.96 11.55 -18.47
CA PHE A 179 -7.61 12.85 -19.04
C PHE A 179 -7.96 12.95 -20.54
N SER A 180 -7.69 11.89 -21.31
CA SER A 180 -8.06 11.80 -22.73
C SER A 180 -9.57 11.88 -22.94
N LEU A 181 -10.36 11.17 -22.13
CA LEU A 181 -11.83 11.20 -22.18
C LEU A 181 -12.38 12.58 -21.87
N ILE A 182 -11.85 13.25 -20.84
CA ILE A 182 -12.23 14.62 -20.48
C ILE A 182 -11.92 15.57 -21.65
N ASN A 183 -10.72 15.49 -22.22
CA ASN A 183 -10.29 16.34 -23.33
C ASN A 183 -11.17 16.14 -24.57
N ASN A 184 -11.47 14.88 -24.93
CA ASN A 184 -12.37 14.56 -26.03
C ASN A 184 -13.80 15.10 -25.81
N THR A 185 -14.34 14.92 -24.61
CA THR A 185 -15.68 15.46 -24.25
C THR A 185 -15.73 16.97 -24.30
N MET A 186 -14.66 17.65 -23.84
CA MET A 186 -14.54 19.11 -23.90
C MET A 186 -14.50 19.60 -25.35
N ARG A 187 -13.72 18.94 -26.22
CA ARG A 187 -13.66 19.25 -27.65
C ARG A 187 -15.05 19.14 -28.29
N MET A 188 -15.78 18.07 -27.99
CA MET A 188 -17.17 17.89 -28.50
C MET A 188 -18.13 18.95 -27.95
N SER A 189 -18.03 19.33 -26.69
CA SER A 189 -18.84 20.36 -26.05
C SER A 189 -18.61 21.74 -26.68
N VAL A 190 -17.35 22.08 -26.94
CA VAL A 190 -16.97 23.33 -27.63
C VAL A 190 -17.49 23.34 -29.06
N TYR A 191 -17.33 22.22 -29.79
CA TYR A 191 -17.83 22.11 -31.17
C TYR A 191 -19.36 22.25 -31.23
N ALA A 192 -20.10 21.62 -30.33
CA ALA A 192 -21.57 21.74 -30.26
C ALA A 192 -22.06 23.19 -30.04
N ARG A 193 -21.24 24.03 -29.40
CA ARG A 193 -21.57 25.44 -29.09
C ARG A 193 -20.85 26.45 -30.00
N ARG A 194 -20.25 26.02 -31.12
CA ARG A 194 -19.43 26.86 -32.00
C ARG A 194 -20.13 28.13 -32.48
N TYR A 195 -21.42 28.05 -32.78
CA TYR A 195 -22.20 29.23 -33.25
C TYR A 195 -22.37 30.26 -32.12
N SER A 196 -22.68 29.84 -30.90
CA SER A 196 -22.77 30.77 -29.75
C SER A 196 -21.43 31.41 -29.44
N ILE A 197 -20.32 30.63 -29.58
CA ILE A 197 -18.97 31.18 -29.40
C ILE A 197 -18.65 32.22 -30.49
N HIS A 198 -19.06 31.97 -31.72
CA HIS A 198 -18.84 32.90 -32.83
C HIS A 198 -19.60 34.21 -32.63
N THR A 199 -20.88 34.15 -32.22
CA THR A 199 -21.68 35.36 -31.92
C THR A 199 -21.10 36.15 -30.75
N MET A 200 -20.64 35.52 -29.67
CA MET A 200 -19.96 36.17 -28.55
C MET A 200 -18.67 36.88 -28.99
N LYS A 201 -17.90 36.26 -29.92
CA LYS A 201 -16.68 36.83 -30.45
C LYS A 201 -16.96 38.09 -31.33
N LEU A 202 -18.04 38.08 -32.09
CA LEU A 202 -18.45 39.22 -32.91
C LEU A 202 -18.85 40.42 -32.07
N VAL A 203 -19.39 40.22 -30.87
CA VAL A 203 -19.75 41.29 -29.92
C VAL A 203 -18.53 41.74 -29.08
N GLY A 204 -17.32 41.20 -29.33
CA GLY A 204 -16.08 41.62 -28.67
C GLY A 204 -15.81 40.94 -27.32
N ALA A 205 -16.45 39.80 -27.03
CA ALA A 205 -16.19 39.07 -25.78
C ALA A 205 -14.74 38.56 -25.70
N SER A 206 -14.11 38.75 -24.54
CA SER A 206 -12.74 38.25 -24.29
C SER A 206 -12.66 36.73 -24.27
N TRP A 207 -11.50 36.14 -24.65
CA TRP A 207 -11.26 34.72 -24.64
C TRP A 207 -11.44 34.08 -23.23
N GLY A 208 -11.12 34.82 -22.16
CA GLY A 208 -11.34 34.38 -20.79
C GLY A 208 -12.82 34.21 -20.46
N PHE A 209 -13.65 35.14 -20.89
CA PHE A 209 -15.11 35.09 -20.70
C PHE A 209 -15.73 33.91 -21.44
N ILE A 210 -15.27 33.62 -22.67
CA ILE A 210 -15.77 32.49 -23.47
C ILE A 210 -15.38 31.15 -22.85
N ARG A 211 -14.17 31.01 -22.26
CA ARG A 211 -13.68 29.76 -21.65
C ARG A 211 -14.27 29.46 -20.27
N ARG A 212 -14.60 30.47 -19.50
CA ARG A 212 -15.06 30.36 -18.11
C ARG A 212 -16.22 29.37 -17.91
N PRO A 213 -17.30 29.35 -18.70
CA PRO A 213 -18.40 28.40 -18.52
C PRO A 213 -18.00 26.94 -18.77
N PHE A 214 -17.04 26.69 -19.67
CA PHE A 214 -16.55 25.36 -19.95
C PHE A 214 -15.65 24.83 -18.82
N MET A 215 -14.81 25.70 -18.27
CA MET A 215 -13.98 25.38 -17.10
C MET A 215 -14.86 25.04 -15.89
N TRP A 216 -15.87 25.85 -15.61
CA TRP A 216 -16.83 25.59 -14.54
C TRP A 216 -17.63 24.29 -14.73
N GLN A 217 -18.00 23.99 -15.98
CA GLN A 217 -18.68 22.74 -16.30
C GLN A 217 -17.78 21.53 -16.03
N ALA A 218 -16.51 21.57 -16.47
CA ALA A 218 -15.54 20.51 -16.21
C ALA A 218 -15.31 20.30 -14.71
N MET A 219 -15.12 21.39 -13.97
CA MET A 219 -14.90 21.36 -12.52
C MET A 219 -16.10 20.74 -11.79
N ARG A 220 -17.33 21.11 -12.14
CA ARG A 220 -18.54 20.52 -11.56
C ARG A 220 -18.68 19.04 -11.87
N ILE A 221 -18.40 18.60 -13.09
CA ILE A 221 -18.45 17.20 -13.47
C ILE A 221 -17.42 16.40 -12.65
N GLY A 222 -16.17 16.90 -12.57
CA GLY A 222 -15.12 16.25 -11.79
C GLY A 222 -15.47 16.17 -10.29
N PHE A 223 -16.00 17.25 -9.72
CA PHE A 223 -16.39 17.30 -8.32
C PHE A 223 -17.53 16.34 -7.98
N VAL A 224 -18.58 16.32 -8.80
CA VAL A 224 -19.71 15.38 -8.62
C VAL A 224 -19.24 13.94 -8.78
N SER A 225 -18.41 13.63 -9.78
CA SER A 225 -17.85 12.30 -9.99
C SER A 225 -16.97 11.85 -8.81
N ALA A 226 -16.19 12.78 -8.23
CA ALA A 226 -15.36 12.49 -7.06
C ALA A 226 -16.20 12.20 -5.80
N ILE A 227 -17.27 12.96 -5.57
CA ILE A 227 -18.18 12.69 -4.44
C ILE A 227 -18.87 11.34 -4.59
N ILE A 228 -19.36 11.02 -5.79
CA ILE A 228 -20.02 9.71 -6.03
C ILE A 228 -19.01 8.57 -5.87
N ALA A 229 -17.82 8.69 -6.45
CA ALA A 229 -16.79 7.67 -6.33
C ALA A 229 -16.33 7.49 -4.87
N GLY A 230 -16.07 8.58 -4.16
CA GLY A 230 -15.69 8.55 -2.74
C GLY A 230 -16.79 7.98 -1.84
N GLY A 231 -18.05 8.35 -2.10
CA GLY A 231 -19.21 7.80 -1.38
C GLY A 231 -19.38 6.29 -1.60
N LEU A 232 -19.23 5.81 -2.83
CA LEU A 232 -19.30 4.37 -3.13
C LEU A 232 -18.15 3.60 -2.52
N LEU A 233 -16.93 4.15 -2.56
CA LEU A 233 -15.75 3.51 -1.94
C LEU A 233 -15.87 3.46 -0.42
N SER A 234 -16.34 4.55 0.22
CA SER A 234 -16.54 4.55 1.67
C SER A 234 -17.64 3.59 2.10
N ALA A 235 -18.72 3.48 1.32
CA ALA A 235 -19.80 2.51 1.57
C ALA A 235 -19.34 1.05 1.39
N ALA A 236 -18.41 0.79 0.47
CA ALA A 236 -17.85 -0.54 0.26
C ALA A 236 -16.85 -0.96 1.34
N MET A 237 -16.27 0.02 2.07
CA MET A 237 -15.35 -0.23 3.18
C MET A 237 -16.06 -0.44 4.53
N TRP A 238 -17.33 -0.09 4.61
CA TRP A 238 -18.15 -0.20 5.82
C TRP A 238 -18.92 -1.52 5.83
#